data_50d6ce0cdfa6888dc70d0da61a9e5d87
#
_entry.id   50d6ce0cdfa6888dc70d0da61a9e5d87
#
_cell.length_a   1.000
_cell.length_b   1.000
_cell.length_c   1.000
_cell.angle_alpha   90.00
_cell.angle_beta   90.00
_cell.angle_gamma   90.00
#
_symmetry.space_group_name_H-M   'P 1'
#
loop_
_entity.id
_entity.type
_entity.pdbx_description
1 polymer ?
#
loop_
_entity_poly.entity_id
_entity_poly.type
_entity_poly.pdbx_seq_one_letter_code
_entity_poly.pdbx_strand_id
1 'polypeptide(L)'
;MSHERVGLLDSIFHYRDVLPTVDHRRLLELVRGFDWPAVGNPPANTYYNLHGLRAQVEIEPHHGEIFNLIHKAHMKMMPHIYKDIGDNLPAAIYDKYSGYWLCKYPEGGYLSPHADVDADAGSVTTSYAINGDYDGGNIRFWENYNILSGENTAHVYPSNHLFKHEITPVTKGER
;
A
#
# COMPACT_ATOMS: atom_id res chain seq x y z
N MET A 1 15.10 26.98 -22.98
CA MET A 1 14.80 25.86 -22.10
C MET A 1 13.32 25.53 -22.26
N SER A 2 12.99 24.34 -22.75
CA SER A 2 11.63 23.84 -22.75
C SER A 2 11.36 23.24 -21.37
N HIS A 3 10.42 23.78 -20.60
CA HIS A 3 9.97 23.17 -19.36
C HIS A 3 8.81 22.23 -19.71
N GLU A 4 9.06 20.94 -19.64
CA GLU A 4 8.01 19.95 -19.64
C GLU A 4 7.42 19.88 -18.24
N ARG A 5 6.10 20.10 -18.08
CA ARG A 5 5.40 19.92 -16.82
C ARG A 5 5.05 18.44 -16.70
N VAL A 6 5.78 17.72 -15.88
CA VAL A 6 5.37 16.37 -15.44
C VAL A 6 4.23 16.56 -14.45
N GLY A 7 3.07 15.99 -14.74
CA GLY A 7 1.93 15.99 -13.81
C GLY A 7 2.21 15.09 -12.60
N LEU A 8 1.74 15.45 -11.40
CA LEU A 8 1.87 14.58 -10.22
C LEU A 8 1.26 13.19 -10.44
N LEU A 9 0.22 13.10 -11.28
CA LEU A 9 -0.42 11.83 -11.65
C LEU A 9 0.53 10.87 -12.36
N ASP A 10 1.50 11.39 -13.11
CA ASP A 10 2.49 10.57 -13.84
C ASP A 10 3.49 9.87 -12.90
N SER A 11 3.44 10.20 -11.60
CA SER A 11 4.26 9.58 -10.57
C SER A 11 3.51 8.52 -9.75
N ILE A 12 2.27 8.18 -10.13
CA ILE A 12 1.49 7.10 -9.52
C ILE A 12 1.39 5.95 -10.53
N PHE A 13 1.95 4.82 -10.17
CA PHE A 13 2.03 3.64 -11.04
C PHE A 13 1.07 2.56 -10.59
N HIS A 14 0.50 1.86 -11.55
CA HIS A 14 -0.47 0.78 -11.33
C HIS A 14 0.06 -0.52 -11.91
N TYR A 15 0.14 -1.54 -11.09
CA TYR A 15 0.54 -2.89 -11.47
C TYR A 15 -0.62 -3.85 -11.29
N ARG A 16 -0.86 -4.70 -12.27
CA ARG A 16 -1.88 -5.76 -12.23
C ARG A 16 -1.21 -7.12 -12.23
N ASP A 17 -1.93 -8.12 -11.74
CA ASP A 17 -1.44 -9.51 -11.70
C ASP A 17 -0.05 -9.61 -11.05
N VAL A 18 0.08 -8.93 -9.90
CA VAL A 18 1.34 -8.79 -9.17
C VAL A 18 1.90 -10.16 -8.82
N LEU A 19 1.08 -11.06 -8.28
CA LEU A 19 1.43 -12.45 -8.07
C LEU A 19 0.83 -13.35 -9.17
N PRO A 20 1.49 -14.48 -9.49
CA PRO A 20 0.84 -15.55 -10.24
C PRO A 20 -0.45 -15.99 -9.53
N THR A 21 -1.48 -16.36 -10.28
CA THR A 21 -2.81 -16.71 -9.75
C THR A 21 -2.76 -17.73 -8.60
N VAL A 22 -1.88 -18.73 -8.69
CA VAL A 22 -1.74 -19.76 -7.65
C VAL A 22 -1.20 -19.20 -6.34
N ASP A 23 -0.18 -18.34 -6.41
CA ASP A 23 0.43 -17.70 -5.24
C ASP A 23 -0.53 -16.67 -4.63
N HIS A 24 -1.20 -15.91 -5.47
CA HIS A 24 -2.18 -14.93 -5.02
C HIS A 24 -3.35 -15.60 -4.29
N ARG A 25 -3.91 -16.67 -4.86
CA ARG A 25 -4.98 -17.45 -4.21
C ARG A 25 -4.53 -17.98 -2.86
N ARG A 26 -3.30 -18.49 -2.80
CA ARG A 26 -2.72 -18.98 -1.55
C ARG A 26 -2.56 -17.87 -0.51
N LEU A 27 -2.07 -16.69 -0.91
CA LEU A 27 -1.97 -15.53 -0.03
C LEU A 27 -3.35 -15.11 0.49
N LEU A 28 -4.36 -15.05 -0.37
CA LEU A 28 -5.73 -14.70 -0.01
C LEU A 28 -6.32 -15.67 1.03
N GLU A 29 -6.11 -16.99 0.86
CA GLU A 29 -6.53 -18.01 1.82
C GLU A 29 -5.87 -17.79 3.20
N LEU A 30 -4.56 -17.58 3.21
CA LEU A 30 -3.80 -17.35 4.44
C LEU A 30 -4.25 -16.08 5.17
N VAL A 31 -4.48 -14.99 4.43
CA VAL A 31 -4.91 -13.71 5.00
C VAL A 31 -6.34 -13.80 5.54
N ARG A 32 -7.23 -14.53 4.89
CA ARG A 32 -8.59 -14.79 5.40
C ARG A 32 -8.60 -15.63 6.68
N GLY A 33 -7.65 -16.55 6.82
CA GLY A 33 -7.46 -17.36 8.03
C GLY A 33 -6.54 -16.75 9.09
N PHE A 34 -6.06 -15.54 8.86
CA PHE A 34 -5.11 -14.90 9.78
C PHE A 34 -5.80 -14.47 11.09
N ASP A 35 -5.09 -14.64 12.21
CA ASP A 35 -5.54 -14.18 13.51
C ASP A 35 -5.30 -12.67 13.65
N TRP A 36 -6.28 -11.90 13.24
CA TRP A 36 -6.19 -10.46 13.21
C TRP A 36 -6.27 -9.85 14.61
N PRO A 37 -5.44 -8.84 14.91
CA PRO A 37 -5.62 -8.06 16.11
C PRO A 37 -6.97 -7.34 16.08
N ALA A 38 -7.44 -6.90 17.24
CA ALA A 38 -8.69 -6.16 17.33
C ALA A 38 -8.67 -4.93 16.41
N VAL A 39 -9.80 -4.72 15.73
CA VAL A 39 -10.02 -3.48 14.97
C VAL A 39 -10.03 -2.32 15.94
N GLY A 40 -9.22 -1.33 15.66
CA GLY A 40 -9.11 -0.14 16.50
C GLY A 40 -8.46 1.00 15.74
N ASN A 41 -8.38 2.13 16.41
CA ASN A 41 -7.49 3.20 16.01
C ASN A 41 -6.09 2.80 16.52
N PRO A 42 -5.14 2.39 15.67
CA PRO A 42 -3.80 2.09 16.15
C PRO A 42 -3.28 3.30 16.93
N PRO A 43 -2.45 3.11 17.97
CA PRO A 43 -1.89 4.22 18.72
C PRO A 43 -1.32 5.20 17.71
N ALA A 44 -1.80 6.43 17.78
CA ALA A 44 -1.33 7.50 16.91
C ALA A 44 0.19 7.49 16.99
N ASN A 45 0.84 7.21 15.89
CA ASN A 45 2.25 7.56 15.79
C ASN A 45 2.30 9.05 16.15
N THR A 46 3.05 9.41 17.18
CA THR A 46 2.99 10.71 17.83
C THR A 46 3.31 11.89 16.91
N TYR A 47 3.77 11.60 15.69
CA TYR A 47 4.10 12.59 14.67
C TYR A 47 2.94 12.94 13.74
N TYR A 48 1.91 12.09 13.64
CA TYR A 48 0.79 12.31 12.73
C TYR A 48 -0.51 12.02 13.47
N ASN A 49 -1.45 12.97 13.46
CA ASN A 49 -2.83 12.76 13.90
C ASN A 49 -3.54 11.77 12.95
N LEU A 50 -2.99 10.56 12.84
CA LEU A 50 -3.49 9.52 11.96
C LEU A 50 -4.66 8.83 12.64
N HIS A 51 -5.86 9.09 12.16
CA HIS A 51 -7.07 8.42 12.61
C HIS A 51 -7.47 7.35 11.59
N GLY A 52 -7.88 6.20 12.10
CA GLY A 52 -8.33 5.11 11.24
C GLY A 52 -9.11 4.06 12.00
N LEU A 53 -9.94 3.34 11.29
CA LEU A 53 -10.65 2.15 11.79
C LEU A 53 -10.17 0.96 10.96
N ARG A 54 -9.21 0.22 11.51
CA ARG A 54 -8.58 -0.94 10.86
C ARG A 54 -7.95 -1.90 11.87
N ALA A 55 -7.73 -3.14 11.47
CA ALA A 55 -6.71 -3.99 12.08
C ALA A 55 -5.41 -3.87 11.28
N GLN A 56 -4.28 -3.89 11.96
CA GLN A 56 -2.97 -3.74 11.32
C GLN A 56 -1.94 -4.60 12.05
N VAL A 57 -1.08 -5.26 11.27
CA VAL A 57 0.02 -6.07 11.81
C VAL A 57 1.25 -5.91 10.90
N GLU A 58 2.40 -5.79 11.52
CA GLU A 58 3.67 -5.83 10.81
C GLU A 58 4.00 -7.28 10.47
N ILE A 59 4.31 -7.54 9.20
CA ILE A 59 4.61 -8.87 8.70
C ILE A 59 6.11 -9.06 8.61
N GLU A 60 6.62 -9.92 9.47
CA GLU A 60 8.02 -10.27 9.60
C GLU A 60 8.30 -11.71 9.16
N PRO A 61 9.57 -12.13 9.00
CA PRO A 61 9.93 -13.47 8.55
C PRO A 61 9.31 -14.62 9.37
N HIS A 62 9.02 -14.40 10.66
CA HIS A 62 8.38 -15.41 11.51
C HIS A 62 6.91 -15.69 11.12
N HIS A 63 6.26 -14.82 10.34
CA HIS A 63 4.94 -15.07 9.75
C HIS A 63 4.97 -16.07 8.57
N GLY A 64 6.13 -16.65 8.27
CA GLY A 64 6.30 -17.80 7.40
C GLY A 64 5.81 -17.57 5.97
N GLU A 65 4.81 -18.31 5.53
CA GLU A 65 4.35 -18.29 4.14
C GLU A 65 3.74 -16.95 3.73
N ILE A 66 3.05 -16.24 4.63
CA ILE A 66 2.49 -14.90 4.35
C ILE A 66 3.63 -13.93 4.00
N PHE A 67 4.67 -13.88 4.84
CA PHE A 67 5.84 -13.05 4.58
C PHE A 67 6.47 -13.39 3.22
N ASN A 68 6.69 -14.67 2.94
CA ASN A 68 7.33 -15.12 1.70
C ASN A 68 6.54 -14.70 0.45
N LEU A 69 5.22 -14.78 0.49
CA LEU A 69 4.37 -14.41 -0.64
C LEU A 69 4.32 -12.88 -0.83
N ILE A 70 4.23 -12.10 0.25
CA ILE A 70 4.30 -10.64 0.19
C ILE A 70 5.67 -10.19 -0.30
N HIS A 71 6.74 -10.79 0.21
CA HIS A 71 8.10 -10.51 -0.25
C HIS A 71 8.29 -10.86 -1.74
N LYS A 72 7.74 -11.99 -2.19
CA LYS A 72 7.73 -12.37 -3.61
C LYS A 72 7.02 -11.34 -4.48
N ALA A 73 5.87 -10.83 -4.03
CA ALA A 73 5.15 -9.75 -4.71
C ALA A 73 6.01 -8.49 -4.82
N HIS A 74 6.64 -8.08 -3.71
CA HIS A 74 7.54 -6.94 -3.67
C HIS A 74 8.71 -7.12 -4.65
N MET A 75 9.44 -8.21 -4.57
CA MET A 75 10.60 -8.48 -5.43
C MET A 75 10.23 -8.56 -6.92
N LYS A 76 9.03 -9.02 -7.25
CA LYS A 76 8.54 -9.03 -8.63
C LYS A 76 8.26 -7.61 -9.16
N MET A 77 7.79 -6.71 -8.32
CA MET A 77 7.52 -5.32 -8.69
C MET A 77 8.79 -4.47 -8.83
N MET A 78 9.83 -4.76 -8.05
CA MET A 78 11.04 -3.93 -7.99
C MET A 78 11.66 -3.59 -9.34
N PRO A 79 11.85 -4.50 -10.32
CA PRO A 79 12.40 -4.17 -11.64
C PRO A 79 11.54 -3.16 -12.40
N HIS A 80 10.22 -3.20 -12.23
CA HIS A 80 9.29 -2.26 -12.86
C HIS A 80 9.35 -0.90 -12.16
N ILE A 81 9.38 -0.89 -10.85
CA ILE A 81 9.55 0.33 -10.04
C ILE A 81 10.85 1.04 -10.42
N TYR A 82 11.96 0.30 -10.52
CA TYR A 82 13.25 0.85 -10.98
C TYR A 82 13.17 1.45 -12.37
N LYS A 83 12.51 0.79 -13.29
CA LYS A 83 12.34 1.29 -14.65
C LYS A 83 11.50 2.56 -14.71
N ASP A 84 10.38 2.57 -13.97
CA ASP A 84 9.37 3.63 -14.06
C ASP A 84 9.78 4.89 -13.25
N ILE A 85 10.49 4.68 -12.13
CA ILE A 85 10.88 5.76 -11.20
C ILE A 85 12.41 5.96 -11.19
N GLY A 86 13.16 5.01 -11.69
CA GLY A 86 14.56 4.71 -11.39
C GLY A 86 15.57 5.82 -11.54
N ASP A 87 15.49 6.63 -12.58
CA ASP A 87 16.50 7.68 -12.83
C ASP A 87 16.31 8.91 -11.90
N ASN A 88 15.17 8.96 -11.18
CA ASN A 88 14.78 10.09 -10.36
C ASN A 88 14.95 9.84 -8.85
N LEU A 89 15.28 8.63 -8.44
CA LEU A 89 15.44 8.27 -7.03
C LEU A 89 16.91 7.92 -6.72
N PRO A 90 17.46 8.36 -5.58
CA PRO A 90 18.81 8.01 -5.16
C PRO A 90 18.98 6.50 -4.99
N ALA A 91 19.98 5.91 -5.62
CA ALA A 91 20.24 4.46 -5.62
C ALA A 91 20.37 3.84 -4.19
N ALA A 92 20.78 4.64 -3.21
CA ALA A 92 20.94 4.20 -1.83
C ALA A 92 19.63 3.80 -1.11
N ILE A 93 18.47 4.12 -1.69
CA ILE A 93 17.15 3.91 -1.07
C ILE A 93 16.55 2.58 -1.52
N TYR A 94 17.06 1.99 -2.58
CA TYR A 94 16.49 0.81 -3.23
C TYR A 94 16.67 -0.51 -2.45
N ASP A 95 17.67 -0.60 -1.57
CA ASP A 95 18.01 -1.84 -0.87
C ASP A 95 17.31 -1.99 0.49
N LYS A 96 16.52 -1.00 0.89
CA LYS A 96 15.83 -1.03 2.19
C LYS A 96 14.32 -0.94 1.99
N TYR A 97 13.62 -2.01 2.32
CA TYR A 97 12.21 -1.88 2.63
C TYR A 97 12.04 -1.58 4.13
N SER A 98 11.14 -0.69 4.47
CA SER A 98 10.89 -0.30 5.87
C SER A 98 9.99 -1.29 6.64
N GLY A 99 9.54 -2.36 5.99
CA GLY A 99 8.64 -3.38 6.54
C GLY A 99 7.40 -3.59 5.68
N TYR A 100 6.71 -4.69 5.95
CA TYR A 100 5.42 -5.01 5.34
C TYR A 100 4.32 -4.86 6.38
N TRP A 101 3.31 -4.05 6.06
CA TRP A 101 2.15 -3.87 6.90
C TRP A 101 0.93 -4.51 6.24
N LEU A 102 0.37 -5.51 6.91
CA LEU A 102 -0.91 -6.09 6.52
C LEU A 102 -2.02 -5.32 7.23
N CYS A 103 -2.94 -4.76 6.44
CA CYS A 103 -4.04 -3.93 6.95
C CYS A 103 -5.38 -4.53 6.53
N LYS A 104 -6.31 -4.60 7.45
CA LYS A 104 -7.69 -5.01 7.24
C LYS A 104 -8.65 -3.90 7.63
N TYR A 105 -9.46 -3.46 6.68
CA TYR A 105 -10.48 -2.43 6.87
C TYR A 105 -11.85 -3.10 6.83
N PRO A 106 -12.58 -3.21 7.95
CA PRO A 106 -13.94 -3.71 7.96
C PRO A 106 -14.89 -2.70 7.31
N GLU A 107 -16.17 -3.05 7.18
CA GLU A 107 -17.20 -2.09 6.80
C GLU A 107 -17.18 -0.87 7.74
N GLY A 108 -17.20 0.33 7.18
CA GLY A 108 -16.92 1.59 7.88
C GLY A 108 -15.44 1.88 8.13
N GLY A 109 -14.53 0.94 7.84
CA GLY A 109 -13.09 1.08 8.02
C GLY A 109 -12.51 2.15 7.09
N TYR A 110 -11.55 2.92 7.59
CA TYR A 110 -10.92 4.01 6.86
C TYR A 110 -9.54 4.34 7.42
N LEU A 111 -8.81 5.19 6.72
CA LEU A 111 -7.57 5.82 7.19
C LEU A 111 -7.58 7.28 6.78
N SER A 112 -7.41 8.19 7.75
CA SER A 112 -7.48 9.64 7.52
C SER A 112 -6.39 10.13 6.56
N PRO A 113 -6.56 11.31 5.94
CA PRO A 113 -5.56 11.89 5.05
C PRO A 113 -4.20 12.04 5.72
N HIS A 114 -3.17 11.47 5.10
CA HIS A 114 -1.79 11.47 5.58
C HIS A 114 -0.80 11.43 4.40
N ALA A 115 0.45 11.60 4.70
CA ALA A 115 1.55 11.31 3.79
C ALA A 115 2.48 10.31 4.48
N ASP A 116 2.96 9.34 3.73
CA ASP A 116 3.93 8.34 4.22
C ASP A 116 5.32 8.98 4.28
N VAL A 117 5.50 9.85 5.28
CA VAL A 117 6.78 10.53 5.53
C VAL A 117 7.25 10.11 6.90
N ASP A 118 8.19 9.20 6.92
CA ASP A 118 8.93 8.83 8.12
C ASP A 118 10.42 9.07 7.87
N ALA A 119 11.18 9.32 8.92
CA ALA A 119 12.64 9.48 8.83
C ALA A 119 13.31 8.24 8.22
N ASP A 120 12.67 7.08 8.38
CA ASP A 120 13.08 5.79 7.83
C ASP A 120 12.24 5.35 6.63
N ALA A 121 11.27 6.17 6.19
CA ALA A 121 10.44 5.86 5.03
C ALA A 121 11.29 5.79 3.77
N GLY A 122 11.03 4.78 2.98
CA GLY A 122 11.58 4.68 1.63
C GLY A 122 11.13 5.85 0.75
N SER A 123 11.70 5.98 -0.42
CA SER A 123 11.32 7.02 -1.38
C SER A 123 9.97 6.76 -2.03
N VAL A 124 9.44 5.55 -1.91
CA VAL A 124 8.15 5.15 -2.49
C VAL A 124 7.36 4.28 -1.52
N THR A 125 6.04 4.44 -1.55
CA THR A 125 5.08 3.56 -0.92
C THR A 125 4.49 2.62 -1.95
N THR A 126 4.35 1.36 -1.57
CA THR A 126 3.63 0.35 -2.33
C THR A 126 2.40 -0.10 -1.56
N SER A 127 1.22 0.13 -2.11
CA SER A 127 -0.03 -0.40 -1.60
C SER A 127 -0.49 -1.58 -2.46
N TYR A 128 -0.52 -2.78 -1.90
CA TYR A 128 -0.93 -4.00 -2.60
C TYR A 128 -2.30 -4.46 -2.10
N ALA A 129 -3.29 -4.46 -3.00
CA ALA A 129 -4.63 -4.96 -2.73
C ALA A 129 -4.68 -6.47 -2.96
N ILE A 130 -4.83 -7.23 -1.89
CA ILE A 130 -4.86 -8.69 -1.92
C ILE A 130 -6.23 -9.19 -2.38
N ASN A 131 -7.31 -8.59 -1.89
CA ASN A 131 -8.68 -8.94 -2.27
C ASN A 131 -9.35 -7.80 -3.07
N GLY A 132 -10.53 -8.08 -3.64
CA GLY A 132 -11.31 -7.13 -4.41
C GLY A 132 -12.82 -7.26 -4.18
N ASP A 133 -13.24 -8.03 -3.18
CA ASP A 133 -14.63 -8.33 -2.86
C ASP A 133 -15.24 -7.33 -1.84
N TYR A 134 -14.98 -6.03 -2.07
CA TYR A 134 -15.48 -4.94 -1.25
C TYR A 134 -15.88 -3.73 -2.10
N ASP A 135 -16.71 -2.84 -1.55
CA ASP A 135 -17.06 -1.54 -2.12
C ASP A 135 -16.52 -0.41 -1.23
N GLY A 136 -16.17 0.72 -1.84
CA GLY A 136 -15.48 1.81 -1.14
C GLY A 136 -14.00 1.50 -0.90
N GLY A 137 -13.43 1.97 0.19
CA GLY A 137 -12.03 1.67 0.57
C GLY A 137 -11.00 2.12 -0.47
N ASN A 138 -11.28 3.13 -1.25
CA ASN A 138 -10.38 3.61 -2.31
C ASN A 138 -9.19 4.35 -1.72
N ILE A 139 -8.04 4.26 -2.38
CA ILE A 139 -6.95 5.20 -2.11
C ILE A 139 -7.33 6.52 -2.79
N ARG A 140 -7.47 7.59 -2.01
CA ARG A 140 -7.83 8.91 -2.53
C ARG A 140 -6.72 9.91 -2.28
N PHE A 141 -6.19 10.48 -3.38
CA PHE A 141 -5.18 11.53 -3.35
C PHE A 141 -5.83 12.90 -3.52
N TRP A 142 -5.30 13.90 -2.85
CA TRP A 142 -5.65 15.32 -3.00
C TRP A 142 -7.17 15.58 -2.93
N GLU A 143 -7.90 14.81 -2.10
CA GLU A 143 -9.34 14.91 -1.87
C GLU A 143 -10.24 14.49 -3.05
N ASN A 144 -9.74 14.37 -4.27
CA ASN A 144 -10.56 14.14 -5.45
C ASN A 144 -10.04 13.08 -6.44
N TYR A 145 -8.82 12.61 -6.31
CA TYR A 145 -8.29 11.57 -7.19
C TYR A 145 -8.39 10.19 -6.54
N ASN A 146 -9.39 9.43 -6.95
CA ASN A 146 -9.64 8.08 -6.42
C ASN A 146 -8.97 7.02 -7.29
N ILE A 147 -8.25 6.12 -6.63
CA ILE A 147 -7.74 4.89 -7.21
C ILE A 147 -8.58 3.72 -6.73
N LEU A 148 -9.23 3.06 -7.68
CA LEU A 148 -9.94 1.81 -7.43
C LEU A 148 -8.91 0.67 -7.38
N SER A 149 -8.70 0.10 -6.20
CA SER A 149 -7.86 -1.07 -6.05
C SER A 149 -8.65 -2.32 -6.43
N GLY A 150 -8.17 -3.06 -7.41
CA GLY A 150 -8.70 -4.38 -7.74
C GLY A 150 -7.91 -5.48 -7.03
N GLU A 151 -8.45 -6.70 -7.06
CA GLU A 151 -7.75 -7.89 -6.56
C GLU A 151 -6.41 -8.08 -7.27
N ASN A 152 -5.37 -8.44 -6.53
CA ASN A 152 -4.02 -8.69 -7.04
C ASN A 152 -3.40 -7.50 -7.78
N THR A 153 -3.70 -6.28 -7.34
CA THR A 153 -3.16 -5.06 -7.91
C THR A 153 -2.33 -4.27 -6.91
N ALA A 154 -1.32 -3.56 -7.39
CA ALA A 154 -0.54 -2.66 -6.56
C ALA A 154 -0.50 -1.25 -7.15
N HIS A 155 -0.38 -0.30 -6.24
CA HIS A 155 -0.17 1.11 -6.54
C HIS A 155 1.13 1.56 -5.89
N VAL A 156 1.99 2.20 -6.67
CA VAL A 156 3.28 2.72 -6.21
C VAL A 156 3.32 4.21 -6.44
N TYR A 157 3.69 4.95 -5.41
CA TYR A 157 3.74 6.40 -5.42
C TYR A 157 4.83 6.95 -4.49
N PRO A 158 5.32 8.16 -4.70
CA PRO A 158 6.33 8.76 -3.84
C PRO A 158 5.85 8.96 -2.41
N SER A 159 6.70 8.59 -1.44
CA SER A 159 6.47 8.75 0.01
C SER A 159 6.85 10.17 0.44
N ASN A 160 6.04 11.17 0.12
CA ASN A 160 6.30 12.55 0.52
C ASN A 160 5.02 13.38 0.67
N HIS A 161 5.14 14.58 1.21
CA HIS A 161 4.00 15.45 1.50
C HIS A 161 3.17 15.89 0.29
N LEU A 162 3.70 15.79 -0.94
CA LEU A 162 2.94 16.08 -2.16
C LEU A 162 1.94 14.97 -2.49
N PHE A 163 2.18 13.74 -1.99
CA PHE A 163 1.33 12.57 -2.22
C PHE A 163 0.47 12.24 -0.99
N LYS A 164 -0.12 13.29 -0.40
CA LYS A 164 -1.10 13.12 0.67
C LYS A 164 -2.29 12.32 0.16
N HIS A 165 -2.61 11.26 0.88
CA HIS A 165 -3.68 10.33 0.52
C HIS A 165 -4.41 9.80 1.75
N GLU A 166 -5.52 9.14 1.51
CA GLU A 166 -6.35 8.48 2.53
C GLU A 166 -6.90 7.17 2.00
N ILE A 167 -7.41 6.34 2.89
CA ILE A 167 -8.31 5.24 2.53
C ILE A 167 -9.73 5.70 2.85
N THR A 168 -10.57 5.83 1.82
CA THR A 168 -11.97 6.20 2.00
C THR A 168 -12.72 5.09 2.76
N PRO A 169 -13.85 5.39 3.42
CA PRO A 169 -14.60 4.35 4.11
C PRO A 169 -14.96 3.17 3.20
N VAL A 170 -14.77 1.95 3.72
CA VAL A 170 -15.30 0.74 3.12
C VAL A 170 -16.82 0.77 3.32
N THR A 171 -17.59 0.69 2.23
CA THR A 171 -19.05 0.80 2.28
C THR A 171 -19.76 -0.55 2.28
N LYS A 172 -19.03 -1.61 1.89
CA LYS A 172 -19.52 -2.99 1.92
C LYS A 172 -18.35 -3.96 1.91
N GLY A 173 -18.46 -5.03 2.69
CA GLY A 173 -17.44 -6.07 2.74
C GLY A 173 -16.25 -5.67 3.62
N GLU A 174 -15.07 -6.19 3.25
CA GLU A 174 -13.83 -6.03 4.02
C GLU A 174 -12.66 -5.87 3.03
N ARG A 175 -11.90 -4.78 3.17
CA ARG A 175 -10.73 -4.51 2.36
C ARG A 175 -9.46 -4.96 3.07
#